data_4c6ce352cbf4be1ec4af841489ac678f
#
_entry.id   4c6ce352cbf4be1ec4af841489ac678f
#
_cell.length_a   1.000
_cell.length_b   1.000
_cell.length_c   1.000
_cell.angle_alpha   90.00
_cell.angle_beta   90.00
_cell.angle_gamma   90.00
#
_symmetry.space_group_name_H-M   'P 1'
#
loop_
_entity.id
_entity.type
_entity.pdbx_description
1 polymer ?
#
loop_
_entity_poly.entity_id
_entity_poly.type
_entity_poly.pdbx_seq_one_letter_code
_entity_poly.pdbx_strand_id
1 'polypeptide(L)'
;MGLLLSKLYSVFESFSAGTPARLLMLGLDAAGKTTILYKVKLNEIVTTIPTIGFNVETVQPLKGISFTVWDIGGQNKIRSLWRFYFQDSAGLLYVVDSSDRERISESREELFKILDSDELRGVPVVVIANKQDLPNALKPSEVADLMCLHKLSSRKWFIQAACATSGEGIYEAMSEMATMVKEHKASHH
;
A
#
# COMPACT_ATOMS: atom_id res chain seq x y z
N MET A 1 -21.53 13.95 10.62
CA MET A 1 -20.26 13.67 11.30
C MET A 1 -20.27 12.43 12.19
N GLY A 2 -21.40 12.03 12.77
CA GLY A 2 -21.48 10.86 13.67
C GLY A 2 -21.30 9.48 13.03
N LEU A 3 -21.70 9.29 11.78
CA LEU A 3 -21.65 7.98 11.09
C LEU A 3 -20.25 7.56 10.64
N LEU A 4 -19.36 8.50 10.35
CA LEU A 4 -17.95 8.21 10.02
C LEU A 4 -17.16 7.84 11.28
N LEU A 5 -17.43 8.49 12.40
CA LEU A 5 -16.81 8.19 13.69
C LEU A 5 -17.26 6.82 14.24
N SER A 6 -18.53 6.43 14.06
CA SER A 6 -19.01 5.13 14.53
C SER A 6 -18.45 3.95 13.73
N LYS A 7 -18.26 4.12 12.40
CA LYS A 7 -17.55 3.11 11.57
C LYS A 7 -16.08 2.99 11.96
N LEU A 8 -15.43 4.10 12.29
CA LEU A 8 -14.07 4.08 12.82
C LEU A 8 -13.99 3.35 14.17
N TYR A 9 -14.92 3.60 15.09
CA TYR A 9 -14.93 2.93 16.41
C TYR A 9 -15.13 1.41 16.28
N SER A 10 -16.00 0.93 15.39
CA SER A 10 -16.22 -0.52 15.20
C SER A 10 -15.01 -1.24 14.57
N VAL A 11 -14.19 -0.53 13.80
CA VAL A 11 -12.91 -1.04 13.29
C VAL A 11 -11.88 -1.18 14.42
N PHE A 12 -11.95 -0.28 15.43
CA PHE A 12 -11.02 -0.27 16.56
C PHE A 12 -11.12 -1.50 17.48
N GLU A 13 -12.34 -2.00 17.73
CA GLU A 13 -12.53 -3.10 18.70
C GLU A 13 -11.97 -4.45 18.23
N SER A 14 -11.89 -4.69 16.93
CA SER A 14 -11.50 -6.00 16.40
C SER A 14 -9.98 -6.19 16.21
N PHE A 15 -9.20 -5.09 16.22
CA PHE A 15 -7.73 -5.16 16.16
C PHE A 15 -7.07 -5.15 17.54
N SER A 16 -7.83 -4.94 18.59
CA SER A 16 -7.35 -4.72 19.96
C SER A 16 -6.72 -5.95 20.64
N ALA A 17 -6.82 -7.15 20.04
CA ALA A 17 -6.37 -8.39 20.69
C ALA A 17 -5.64 -9.37 19.74
N GLY A 18 -5.24 -8.96 18.53
CA GLY A 18 -4.70 -9.87 17.50
C GLY A 18 -3.25 -9.58 17.11
N THR A 19 -2.60 -10.59 16.55
CA THR A 19 -1.30 -10.46 15.88
C THR A 19 -1.37 -9.36 14.81
N PRO A 20 -0.35 -8.48 14.68
CA PRO A 20 -0.30 -7.47 13.63
C PRO A 20 -0.55 -8.07 12.25
N ALA A 21 -1.39 -7.42 11.44
CA ALA A 21 -1.61 -7.88 10.08
C ALA A 21 -0.36 -7.62 9.22
N ARG A 22 0.04 -8.64 8.45
CA ARG A 22 1.18 -8.52 7.54
C ARG A 22 0.77 -7.77 6.27
N LEU A 23 1.45 -6.67 5.98
CA LEU A 23 1.29 -5.92 4.73
C LEU A 23 2.56 -5.99 3.90
N LEU A 24 2.40 -6.14 2.60
CA LEU A 24 3.48 -5.93 1.64
C LEU A 24 3.42 -4.49 1.12
N MET A 25 4.58 -3.85 0.99
CA MET A 25 4.71 -2.56 0.33
C MET A 25 5.62 -2.74 -0.90
N LEU A 26 5.04 -2.72 -2.05
CA LEU A 26 5.70 -2.96 -3.34
C LEU A 26 5.49 -1.77 -4.29
N GLY A 27 6.23 -1.76 -5.38
CA GLY A 27 6.24 -0.72 -6.40
C GLY A 27 7.64 -0.52 -6.95
N LEU A 28 7.75 0.22 -8.05
CA LEU A 28 9.05 0.46 -8.68
C LEU A 28 10.01 1.20 -7.74
N ASP A 29 11.28 1.16 -8.09
CA ASP A 29 12.28 1.99 -7.41
C ASP A 29 11.93 3.48 -7.51
N ALA A 30 12.37 4.24 -6.54
CA ALA A 30 12.09 5.67 -6.38
C ALA A 30 10.60 6.06 -6.24
N ALA A 31 9.65 5.12 -6.15
CA ALA A 31 8.23 5.42 -5.95
C ALA A 31 7.91 6.05 -4.57
N GLY A 32 8.84 5.97 -3.61
CA GLY A 32 8.69 6.57 -2.28
C GLY A 32 8.23 5.60 -1.18
N LYS A 33 8.31 4.29 -1.40
CA LYS A 33 7.92 3.24 -0.43
C LYS A 33 8.56 3.45 0.95
N THR A 34 9.87 3.50 0.99
CA THR A 34 10.64 3.66 2.23
C THR A 34 10.32 4.98 2.93
N THR A 35 10.09 6.06 2.16
CA THR A 35 9.67 7.35 2.71
C THR A 35 8.32 7.25 3.40
N ILE A 36 7.35 6.55 2.77
CA ILE A 36 6.03 6.28 3.36
C ILE A 36 6.18 5.48 4.65
N LEU A 37 6.99 4.42 4.65
CA LEU A 37 7.20 3.58 5.82
C LEU A 37 7.71 4.38 7.02
N TYR A 38 8.76 5.18 6.81
CA TYR A 38 9.30 6.03 7.88
C TYR A 38 8.35 7.14 8.31
N LYS A 39 7.58 7.70 7.37
CA LYS A 39 6.55 8.68 7.71
C LYS A 39 5.46 8.09 8.61
N VAL A 40 5.02 6.88 8.33
CA VAL A 40 4.05 6.17 9.19
C VAL A 40 4.65 5.81 10.55
N LYS A 41 5.92 5.39 10.58
CA LYS A 41 6.59 4.94 11.81
C LYS A 41 6.94 6.08 12.75
N LEU A 42 7.55 7.14 12.23
CA LEU A 42 8.19 8.18 13.02
C LEU A 42 7.43 9.51 12.97
N ASN A 43 6.48 9.64 12.07
CA ASN A 43 5.88 10.92 11.67
C ASN A 43 6.92 11.97 11.22
N GLU A 44 8.07 11.53 10.75
CA GLU A 44 9.19 12.35 10.32
C GLU A 44 9.56 12.07 8.86
N ILE A 45 10.21 13.05 8.24
CA ILE A 45 10.79 12.89 6.91
C ILE A 45 12.22 12.42 7.09
N VAL A 46 12.54 11.24 6.55
CA VAL A 46 13.91 10.69 6.56
C VAL A 46 14.43 10.67 5.14
N THR A 47 15.67 11.13 4.96
CA THR A 47 16.37 10.96 3.68
C THR A 47 16.61 9.46 3.45
N THR A 48 16.00 8.94 2.40
CA THR A 48 16.08 7.51 2.09
C THR A 48 17.09 7.26 0.97
N ILE A 49 17.77 6.12 1.05
CA ILE A 49 18.58 5.57 -0.03
C ILE A 49 17.80 4.39 -0.68
N PRO A 50 18.12 4.00 -1.92
CA PRO A 50 17.50 2.83 -2.54
C PRO A 50 17.61 1.59 -1.65
N THR A 51 16.48 0.91 -1.42
CA THR A 51 16.44 -0.29 -0.58
C THR A 51 17.10 -1.46 -1.31
N ILE A 52 18.20 -1.95 -0.75
CA ILE A 52 18.88 -3.17 -1.19
C ILE A 52 18.39 -4.30 -0.29
N GLY A 53 17.45 -5.13 -0.80
CA GLY A 53 16.79 -6.16 -0.01
C GLY A 53 15.42 -5.70 0.50
N PHE A 54 15.23 -5.70 1.81
CA PHE A 54 13.95 -5.32 2.42
C PHE A 54 14.12 -4.67 3.78
N ASN A 55 13.11 -3.89 4.19
CA ASN A 55 12.93 -3.41 5.55
C ASN A 55 11.63 -3.98 6.12
N VAL A 56 11.64 -4.34 7.40
CA VAL A 56 10.43 -4.80 8.11
C VAL A 56 10.22 -3.93 9.33
N GLU A 57 9.05 -3.33 9.39
CA GLU A 57 8.68 -2.45 10.49
C GLU A 57 7.26 -2.73 10.98
N THR A 58 7.08 -2.73 12.30
CA THR A 58 5.75 -2.71 12.89
C THR A 58 5.33 -1.27 13.11
N VAL A 59 4.20 -0.90 12.53
CA VAL A 59 3.64 0.44 12.56
C VAL A 59 2.22 0.43 13.13
N GLN A 60 1.84 1.49 13.82
CA GLN A 60 0.48 1.69 14.34
C GLN A 60 -0.07 3.00 13.76
N PRO A 61 -0.51 3.00 12.50
CA PRO A 61 -1.01 4.21 11.86
C PRO A 61 -2.28 4.75 12.54
N LEU A 62 -3.02 3.86 13.20
CA LEU A 62 -4.26 4.15 13.91
C LEU A 62 -4.22 3.48 15.28
N LYS A 63 -4.84 4.12 16.30
CA LYS A 63 -4.94 3.52 17.63
C LYS A 63 -5.66 2.17 17.56
N GLY A 64 -5.02 1.11 18.05
CA GLY A 64 -5.58 -0.24 18.06
C GLY A 64 -5.40 -1.02 16.74
N ILE A 65 -4.77 -0.44 15.70
CA ILE A 65 -4.45 -1.13 14.44
C ILE A 65 -2.95 -1.22 14.28
N SER A 66 -2.44 -2.43 14.23
CA SER A 66 -1.02 -2.69 14.06
C SER A 66 -0.79 -3.48 12.77
N PHE A 67 0.18 -3.03 11.99
CA PHE A 67 0.64 -3.70 10.78
C PHE A 67 2.12 -3.99 10.86
N THR A 68 2.53 -5.17 10.39
CA THR A 68 3.93 -5.44 10.04
C THR A 68 4.08 -5.18 8.55
N VAL A 69 4.78 -4.12 8.20
CA VAL A 69 4.98 -3.68 6.81
C VAL A 69 6.33 -4.16 6.31
N TRP A 70 6.32 -4.84 5.18
CA TRP A 70 7.50 -5.30 4.47
C TRP A 70 7.75 -4.38 3.28
N ASP A 71 8.68 -3.44 3.43
CA ASP A 71 9.14 -2.56 2.36
C ASP A 71 10.25 -3.26 1.58
N ILE A 72 9.93 -3.71 0.38
CA ILE A 72 10.84 -4.49 -0.47
C ILE A 72 11.34 -3.60 -1.61
N GLY A 73 12.65 -3.68 -1.88
CA GLY A 73 13.28 -2.88 -2.92
C GLY A 73 12.62 -3.06 -4.29
N GLY A 74 12.46 -1.95 -5.02
CA GLY A 74 11.75 -1.90 -6.31
C GLY A 74 12.64 -1.96 -7.55
N GLN A 75 13.96 -2.12 -7.38
CA GLN A 75 14.90 -2.20 -8.49
C GLN A 75 14.64 -3.46 -9.34
N ASN A 76 14.76 -3.33 -10.66
CA ASN A 76 14.44 -4.39 -11.62
C ASN A 76 15.10 -5.73 -11.26
N LYS A 77 16.38 -5.70 -10.87
CA LYS A 77 17.16 -6.90 -10.54
C LYS A 77 16.63 -7.70 -9.33
N ILE A 78 15.89 -7.06 -8.43
CA ILE A 78 15.39 -7.69 -7.19
C ILE A 78 13.89 -7.94 -7.20
N ARG A 79 13.14 -7.49 -8.20
CA ARG A 79 11.68 -7.71 -8.29
C ARG A 79 11.33 -9.20 -8.39
N SER A 80 12.18 -10.02 -9.00
CA SER A 80 12.00 -11.47 -9.04
C SER A 80 11.98 -12.13 -7.67
N LEU A 81 12.51 -11.44 -6.64
CA LEU A 81 12.52 -11.90 -5.27
C LEU A 81 11.21 -11.56 -4.52
N TRP A 82 10.36 -10.68 -5.04
CA TRP A 82 9.13 -10.27 -4.38
C TRP A 82 8.23 -11.46 -4.01
N ARG A 83 8.14 -12.48 -4.88
CA ARG A 83 7.33 -13.68 -4.66
C ARG A 83 7.66 -14.42 -3.34
N PHE A 84 8.89 -14.34 -2.86
CA PHE A 84 9.29 -15.00 -1.61
C PHE A 84 8.68 -14.35 -0.36
N TYR A 85 8.09 -13.18 -0.52
CA TYR A 85 7.49 -12.41 0.57
C TYR A 85 5.97 -12.41 0.54
N PHE A 86 5.33 -13.06 -0.44
CA PHE A 86 3.87 -13.01 -0.62
C PHE A 86 3.09 -13.79 0.43
N GLN A 87 3.68 -14.85 0.96
CA GLN A 87 3.01 -15.75 1.89
C GLN A 87 2.47 -15.00 3.12
N ASP A 88 1.27 -15.37 3.57
CA ASP A 88 0.59 -14.83 4.76
C ASP A 88 0.34 -13.31 4.73
N SER A 89 0.36 -12.73 3.53
CA SER A 89 0.08 -11.30 3.37
C SER A 89 -1.41 -11.03 3.45
N ALA A 90 -1.80 -10.12 4.34
CA ALA A 90 -3.18 -9.71 4.55
C ALA A 90 -3.60 -8.55 3.64
N GLY A 91 -2.64 -7.82 3.06
CA GLY A 91 -2.89 -6.69 2.17
C GLY A 91 -1.64 -6.27 1.39
N LEU A 92 -1.86 -5.64 0.24
CA LEU A 92 -0.82 -5.09 -0.62
C LEU A 92 -0.97 -3.57 -0.72
N LEU A 93 0.05 -2.84 -0.29
CA LEU A 93 0.24 -1.41 -0.57
C LEU A 93 1.11 -1.30 -1.81
N TYR A 94 0.56 -0.85 -2.93
CA TYR A 94 1.31 -0.69 -4.16
C TYR A 94 1.56 0.80 -4.44
N VAL A 95 2.80 1.22 -4.38
CA VAL A 95 3.20 2.63 -4.48
C VAL A 95 3.60 2.96 -5.90
N VAL A 96 2.96 3.99 -6.44
CA VAL A 96 3.19 4.49 -7.80
C VAL A 96 3.70 5.93 -7.72
N ASP A 97 4.77 6.24 -8.43
CA ASP A 97 5.21 7.60 -8.67
C ASP A 97 4.30 8.23 -9.72
N SER A 98 3.41 9.13 -9.29
CA SER A 98 2.44 9.77 -10.19
C SER A 98 3.08 10.77 -11.17
N SER A 99 4.32 11.17 -10.92
CA SER A 99 5.05 12.09 -11.82
C SER A 99 5.84 11.35 -12.91
N ASP A 100 6.06 10.04 -12.76
CA ASP A 100 6.84 9.23 -13.68
C ASP A 100 5.94 8.56 -14.73
N ARG A 101 5.49 9.37 -15.68
CA ARG A 101 4.56 8.94 -16.73
C ARG A 101 5.15 7.87 -17.64
N GLU A 102 6.48 7.87 -17.82
CA GLU A 102 7.18 6.94 -18.72
C GLU A 102 7.12 5.50 -18.18
N ARG A 103 7.17 5.33 -16.85
CA ARG A 103 7.17 4.00 -16.21
C ARG A 103 5.80 3.54 -15.68
N ILE A 104 4.71 4.25 -15.96
CA ILE A 104 3.37 3.81 -15.54
C ILE A 104 3.01 2.45 -16.15
N SER A 105 3.34 2.21 -17.42
CA SER A 105 3.10 0.92 -18.06
C SER A 105 3.90 -0.22 -17.43
N GLU A 106 5.18 0.03 -17.13
CA GLU A 106 6.04 -0.91 -16.40
C GLU A 106 5.45 -1.22 -15.00
N SER A 107 5.04 -0.18 -14.29
CA SER A 107 4.42 -0.30 -12.96
C SER A 107 3.15 -1.16 -13.02
N ARG A 108 2.29 -0.95 -14.03
CA ARG A 108 1.10 -1.78 -14.27
C ARG A 108 1.46 -3.23 -14.49
N GLU A 109 2.40 -3.52 -15.38
CA GLU A 109 2.81 -4.89 -15.70
C GLU A 109 3.32 -5.63 -14.46
N GLU A 110 4.14 -4.96 -13.64
CA GLU A 110 4.64 -5.54 -12.39
C GLU A 110 3.50 -5.78 -11.38
N LEU A 111 2.55 -4.84 -11.24
CA LEU A 111 1.40 -5.05 -10.38
C LEU A 111 0.60 -6.30 -10.80
N PHE A 112 0.28 -6.44 -12.09
CA PHE A 112 -0.50 -7.58 -12.57
C PHE A 112 0.25 -8.90 -12.41
N LYS A 113 1.58 -8.95 -12.63
CA LYS A 113 2.42 -10.12 -12.34
C LYS A 113 2.34 -10.54 -10.86
N ILE A 114 2.39 -9.56 -9.95
CA ILE A 114 2.25 -9.81 -8.50
C ILE A 114 0.87 -10.40 -8.19
N LEU A 115 -0.17 -9.80 -8.75
CA LEU A 115 -1.56 -10.17 -8.45
C LEU A 115 -2.01 -11.49 -9.11
N ASP A 116 -1.26 -12.01 -10.06
CA ASP A 116 -1.46 -13.34 -10.68
C ASP A 116 -0.96 -14.49 -9.80
N SER A 117 -0.25 -14.18 -8.72
CA SER A 117 0.24 -15.16 -7.75
C SER A 117 -0.89 -15.73 -6.90
N ASP A 118 -0.86 -17.05 -6.68
CA ASP A 118 -1.86 -17.75 -5.85
C ASP A 118 -1.84 -17.29 -4.40
N GLU A 119 -0.67 -16.95 -3.86
CA GLU A 119 -0.49 -16.49 -2.48
C GLU A 119 -1.19 -15.15 -2.22
N LEU A 120 -1.42 -14.36 -3.26
CA LEU A 120 -2.11 -13.06 -3.19
C LEU A 120 -3.53 -13.11 -3.75
N ARG A 121 -4.09 -14.30 -3.97
CA ARG A 121 -5.45 -14.44 -4.47
C ARG A 121 -6.45 -13.80 -3.51
N GLY A 122 -7.26 -12.87 -4.02
CA GLY A 122 -8.27 -12.15 -3.23
C GLY A 122 -7.74 -11.12 -2.24
N VAL A 123 -6.43 -11.07 -1.99
CA VAL A 123 -5.82 -10.09 -1.08
C VAL A 123 -6.14 -8.67 -1.53
N PRO A 124 -6.64 -7.79 -0.63
CA PRO A 124 -6.99 -6.42 -0.96
C PRO A 124 -5.75 -5.59 -1.34
N VAL A 125 -5.96 -4.63 -2.24
CA VAL A 125 -4.90 -3.77 -2.78
C VAL A 125 -5.25 -2.30 -2.55
N VAL A 126 -4.35 -1.55 -1.92
CA VAL A 126 -4.40 -0.08 -1.94
C VAL A 126 -3.25 0.41 -2.82
N VAL A 127 -3.60 1.11 -3.89
CA VAL A 127 -2.63 1.80 -4.74
C VAL A 127 -2.43 3.21 -4.18
N ILE A 128 -1.19 3.55 -3.90
CA ILE A 128 -0.82 4.89 -3.42
C ILE A 128 -0.26 5.68 -4.60
N ALA A 129 -1.07 6.59 -5.15
CA ALA A 129 -0.65 7.53 -6.17
C ALA A 129 0.19 8.65 -5.51
N ASN A 130 1.48 8.36 -5.32
CA ASN A 130 2.41 9.19 -4.56
C ASN A 130 2.97 10.35 -5.37
N LYS A 131 3.62 11.28 -4.69
CA LYS A 131 4.28 12.49 -5.21
C LYS A 131 3.30 13.49 -5.85
N GLN A 132 2.10 13.62 -5.25
CA GLN A 132 1.08 14.58 -5.70
C GLN A 132 1.50 16.05 -5.56
N ASP A 133 2.56 16.32 -4.83
CA ASP A 133 3.22 17.62 -4.71
C ASP A 133 3.97 18.07 -5.97
N LEU A 134 4.25 17.14 -6.89
CA LEU A 134 4.97 17.48 -8.12
C LEU A 134 4.02 18.01 -9.21
N PRO A 135 4.45 19.04 -9.97
CA PRO A 135 3.56 19.79 -10.88
C PRO A 135 2.97 18.96 -12.03
N ASN A 136 3.62 17.86 -12.41
CA ASN A 136 3.18 16.98 -13.50
C ASN A 136 2.61 15.66 -13.01
N ALA A 137 2.30 15.55 -11.72
CA ALA A 137 1.72 14.34 -11.15
C ALA A 137 0.37 14.02 -11.80
N LEU A 138 0.19 12.75 -12.18
CA LEU A 138 -1.09 12.23 -12.63
C LEU A 138 -2.08 12.24 -11.46
N LYS A 139 -3.32 12.62 -11.73
CA LYS A 139 -4.40 12.48 -10.76
C LYS A 139 -4.67 11.00 -10.45
N PRO A 140 -5.20 10.65 -9.27
CA PRO A 140 -5.52 9.26 -8.93
C PRO A 140 -6.39 8.56 -9.97
N SER A 141 -7.36 9.26 -10.56
CA SER A 141 -8.21 8.71 -11.63
C SER A 141 -7.41 8.35 -12.88
N GLU A 142 -6.48 9.21 -13.29
CA GLU A 142 -5.59 8.95 -14.44
C GLU A 142 -4.65 7.76 -14.16
N VAL A 143 -4.12 7.68 -12.92
CA VAL A 143 -3.31 6.53 -12.50
C VAL A 143 -4.16 5.26 -12.53
N ALA A 144 -5.40 5.26 -12.02
CA ALA A 144 -6.29 4.12 -12.02
C ALA A 144 -6.58 3.61 -13.45
N ASP A 145 -6.80 4.53 -14.39
CA ASP A 145 -7.06 4.20 -15.79
C ASP A 145 -5.83 3.61 -16.47
N LEU A 146 -4.67 4.27 -16.34
CA LEU A 146 -3.40 3.82 -16.94
C LEU A 146 -2.89 2.51 -16.33
N MET A 147 -3.11 2.31 -15.04
CA MET A 147 -2.83 1.06 -14.32
C MET A 147 -3.88 -0.02 -14.59
N CYS A 148 -4.96 0.29 -15.31
CA CYS A 148 -6.07 -0.63 -15.58
C CYS A 148 -6.69 -1.25 -14.32
N LEU A 149 -6.78 -0.51 -13.21
CA LEU A 149 -7.27 -1.06 -11.94
C LEU A 149 -8.72 -1.56 -12.03
N HIS A 150 -9.54 -1.00 -12.92
CA HIS A 150 -10.91 -1.44 -13.17
C HIS A 150 -11.03 -2.90 -13.65
N LYS A 151 -9.92 -3.51 -14.10
CA LYS A 151 -9.86 -4.94 -14.46
C LYS A 151 -9.75 -5.86 -13.24
N LEU A 152 -9.48 -5.32 -12.06
CA LEU A 152 -9.33 -6.08 -10.81
C LEU A 152 -10.71 -6.41 -10.20
N SER A 153 -11.57 -7.10 -10.94
CA SER A 153 -12.95 -7.41 -10.53
C SER A 153 -13.06 -8.47 -9.42
N SER A 154 -12.04 -9.31 -9.26
CA SER A 154 -12.04 -10.44 -8.31
C SER A 154 -11.51 -10.09 -6.92
N ARG A 155 -11.13 -8.82 -6.68
CA ARG A 155 -10.57 -8.36 -5.41
C ARG A 155 -10.99 -6.95 -5.09
N LYS A 156 -10.95 -6.60 -3.81
CA LYS A 156 -11.13 -5.21 -3.39
C LYS A 156 -9.86 -4.41 -3.69
N TRP A 157 -10.04 -3.25 -4.26
CA TRP A 157 -8.95 -2.31 -4.47
C TRP A 157 -9.40 -0.88 -4.20
N PHE A 158 -8.47 -0.04 -3.86
CA PHE A 158 -8.67 1.38 -3.63
C PHE A 158 -7.46 2.15 -4.15
N ILE A 159 -7.63 3.40 -4.55
CA ILE A 159 -6.53 4.29 -4.92
C ILE A 159 -6.59 5.56 -4.09
N GLN A 160 -5.44 5.95 -3.52
CA GLN A 160 -5.28 7.14 -2.69
C GLN A 160 -4.22 8.06 -3.25
N ALA A 161 -4.58 9.34 -3.41
CA ALA A 161 -3.61 10.40 -3.64
C ALA A 161 -2.74 10.61 -2.40
N ALA A 162 -1.44 10.72 -2.56
CA ALA A 162 -0.55 10.92 -1.44
C ALA A 162 0.69 11.76 -1.78
N CYS A 163 1.24 12.34 -0.73
CA CYS A 163 2.56 12.96 -0.73
C CYS A 163 3.35 12.42 0.47
N ALA A 164 4.30 11.52 0.21
CA ALA A 164 5.06 10.87 1.27
C ALA A 164 5.87 11.85 2.12
N THR A 165 6.32 12.95 1.55
CA THR A 165 7.12 13.98 2.26
C THR A 165 6.26 14.80 3.23
N SER A 166 5.07 15.22 2.84
CA SER A 166 4.15 15.92 3.75
C SER A 166 3.39 14.98 4.68
N GLY A 167 3.15 13.75 4.24
CA GLY A 167 2.30 12.76 4.92
C GLY A 167 0.84 12.80 4.49
N GLU A 168 0.47 13.73 3.60
CA GLU A 168 -0.88 13.85 3.06
C GLU A 168 -1.30 12.57 2.35
N GLY A 169 -2.52 12.10 2.63
CA GLY A 169 -3.09 10.90 2.03
C GLY A 169 -2.57 9.57 2.58
N ILE A 170 -1.48 9.56 3.36
CA ILE A 170 -0.89 8.31 3.87
C ILE A 170 -1.78 7.68 4.94
N TYR A 171 -2.32 8.51 5.84
CA TYR A 171 -3.23 8.04 6.88
C TYR A 171 -4.52 7.44 6.28
N GLU A 172 -5.08 8.10 5.29
CA GLU A 172 -6.26 7.64 4.55
C GLU A 172 -6.01 6.30 3.87
N ALA A 173 -4.86 6.14 3.20
CA ALA A 173 -4.45 4.88 2.58
C ALA A 173 -4.36 3.73 3.60
N MET A 174 -3.77 3.99 4.76
CA MET A 174 -3.63 2.98 5.83
C MET A 174 -4.96 2.64 6.47
N SER A 175 -5.85 3.63 6.66
CA SER A 175 -7.20 3.44 7.19
C SER A 175 -8.06 2.59 6.25
N GLU A 176 -8.01 2.87 4.96
CA GLU A 176 -8.74 2.08 3.97
C GLU A 176 -8.20 0.65 3.90
N MET A 177 -6.88 0.46 3.90
CA MET A 177 -6.28 -0.86 3.97
C MET A 177 -6.75 -1.64 5.22
N ALA A 178 -6.82 -1.00 6.37
CA ALA A 178 -7.31 -1.63 7.60
C ALA A 178 -8.75 -2.13 7.45
N THR A 179 -9.62 -1.31 6.87
CA THR A 179 -11.02 -1.67 6.59
C THR A 179 -11.11 -2.87 5.65
N MET A 180 -10.38 -2.82 4.53
CA MET A 180 -10.39 -3.87 3.53
C MET A 180 -9.83 -5.20 4.05
N VAL A 181 -8.76 -5.17 4.85
CA VAL A 181 -8.19 -6.37 5.50
C VAL A 181 -9.17 -7.00 6.46
N LYS A 182 -9.87 -6.19 7.27
CA LYS A 182 -10.91 -6.68 8.19
C LYS A 182 -12.04 -7.39 7.44
N GLU A 183 -12.56 -6.76 6.40
CA GLU A 183 -13.63 -7.31 5.58
C GLU A 183 -13.19 -8.59 4.85
N HIS A 184 -11.96 -8.63 4.36
CA HIS A 184 -11.38 -9.81 3.72
C HIS A 184 -11.28 -11.00 4.70
N LYS A 185 -10.78 -10.76 5.92
CA LYS A 185 -10.73 -11.80 6.96
C LYS A 185 -12.12 -12.30 7.33
N ALA A 186 -13.12 -11.40 7.46
CA ALA A 186 -14.48 -11.78 7.82
C ALA A 186 -15.19 -12.62 6.73
N SER A 187 -14.79 -12.49 5.46
CA SER A 187 -15.36 -13.28 4.35
C SER A 187 -14.75 -14.67 4.17
N HIS A 188 -13.66 -14.99 4.91
CA HIS A 188 -12.95 -16.27 4.83
C HIS A 188 -13.07 -17.10 6.11
N HIS A 189 -13.86 -16.63 7.06
CA HIS A 189 -14.32 -17.35 8.25
C HIS A 189 -15.79 -17.70 8.12
#